data_24cccfd01270451bfd7f2a1690fd573b
#
_entry.id   24cccfd01270451bfd7f2a1690fd573b
#
_cell.length_a   1.000
_cell.length_b   1.000
_cell.length_c   1.000
_cell.angle_alpha   90.00
_cell.angle_beta   90.00
_cell.angle_gamma   90.00
#
_symmetry.space_group_name_H-M   'P 1'
#
loop_
_entity.id
_entity.type
_entity.pdbx_description
1 polymer ?
#
loop_
_entity_poly.entity_id
_entity_poly.type
_entity_poly.pdbx_seq_one_letter_code
_entity_poly.pdbx_strand_id
1 'polypeptide(L)'
;LGVDEGINTLDEDFMNQAMAVTDGKGFGYIYETAGVTTTMKYAFELAANKASVCFIGTPTRELNFSVKEWENINRKEFTLTGSWMSYSAPFPGKEWILTAHYFKTGQLKFEDSLIFKKIPLSRIDEAFEMYKTPGTVKGKILIDSEA
;
A
#
# COMPACT_ATOMS: atom_id res chain seq x y z
N LEU A 1 -7.46 11.01 -6.21
CA LEU A 1 -6.53 10.84 -5.07
C LEU A 1 -5.14 11.45 -5.33
N GLY A 2 -4.93 12.10 -6.48
CA GLY A 2 -3.67 12.77 -6.81
C GLY A 2 -2.52 11.83 -7.19
N VAL A 3 -2.81 10.60 -7.62
CA VAL A 3 -1.82 9.74 -8.27
C VAL A 3 -1.69 10.12 -9.74
N ASP A 4 -0.46 10.06 -10.26
CA ASP A 4 -0.18 10.44 -11.66
C ASP A 4 -0.68 9.35 -12.61
N GLU A 5 -0.45 8.08 -12.28
CA GLU A 5 -0.82 6.93 -13.10
C GLU A 5 -1.41 5.79 -12.26
N GLY A 6 -2.38 5.09 -12.83
CA GLY A 6 -2.98 3.89 -12.26
C GLY A 6 -2.83 2.71 -13.21
N ILE A 7 -2.21 1.63 -12.75
CA ILE A 7 -1.96 0.44 -13.57
C ILE A 7 -2.61 -0.76 -12.90
N ASN A 8 -3.39 -1.51 -13.69
CA ASN A 8 -4.04 -2.72 -13.21
C ASN A 8 -3.07 -3.91 -13.31
N THR A 9 -2.68 -4.46 -12.17
CA THR A 9 -1.75 -5.62 -12.12
C THR A 9 -2.33 -6.92 -12.67
N LEU A 10 -3.59 -6.94 -13.06
CA LEU A 10 -4.23 -8.08 -13.74
C LEU A 10 -4.10 -8.00 -15.26
N ASP A 11 -3.66 -6.88 -15.81
CA ASP A 11 -3.42 -6.75 -17.24
C ASP A 11 -2.17 -7.55 -17.64
N GLU A 12 -2.23 -8.28 -18.74
CA GLU A 12 -1.11 -9.12 -19.21
C GLU A 12 0.17 -8.31 -19.45
N ASP A 13 0.03 -7.04 -19.81
CA ASP A 13 1.14 -6.12 -20.12
C ASP A 13 1.48 -5.15 -18.99
N PHE A 14 0.94 -5.37 -17.77
CA PHE A 14 1.11 -4.41 -16.68
C PHE A 14 2.57 -4.08 -16.36
N MET A 15 3.48 -5.05 -16.48
CA MET A 15 4.90 -4.86 -16.17
C MET A 15 5.54 -3.87 -17.15
N ASN A 16 5.25 -3.98 -18.45
CA ASN A 16 5.74 -3.04 -19.45
C ASN A 16 5.12 -1.66 -19.25
N GLN A 17 3.83 -1.59 -18.94
CA GLN A 17 3.16 -0.32 -18.61
C GLN A 17 3.84 0.35 -17.41
N ALA A 18 4.10 -0.40 -16.33
CA ALA A 18 4.76 0.14 -15.14
C ALA A 18 6.19 0.60 -15.43
N MET A 19 6.94 -0.16 -16.20
CA MET A 19 8.31 0.25 -16.58
C MET A 19 8.32 1.45 -17.53
N ALA A 20 7.33 1.58 -18.41
CA ALA A 20 7.21 2.73 -19.31
C ALA A 20 7.04 4.06 -18.57
N VAL A 21 6.31 4.08 -17.44
CA VAL A 21 6.16 5.27 -16.58
C VAL A 21 7.51 5.84 -16.11
N THR A 22 8.54 5.00 -16.04
CA THR A 22 9.88 5.36 -15.55
C THR A 22 10.96 5.30 -16.63
N ASP A 23 10.58 5.34 -17.92
CA ASP A 23 11.50 5.16 -19.06
C ASP A 23 12.36 3.89 -18.93
N GLY A 24 11.82 2.81 -18.41
CA GLY A 24 12.50 1.55 -18.20
C GLY A 24 13.48 1.50 -17.03
N LYS A 25 13.59 2.57 -16.22
CA LYS A 25 14.55 2.66 -15.10
C LYS A 25 14.07 1.96 -13.83
N GLY A 26 12.74 1.76 -13.70
CA GLY A 26 12.09 1.30 -12.48
C GLY A 26 11.87 2.42 -11.46
N PHE A 27 11.26 2.09 -10.34
CA PHE A 27 10.84 3.03 -9.32
C PHE A 27 11.89 3.18 -8.22
N GLY A 28 12.21 4.42 -7.84
CA GLY A 28 13.16 4.72 -6.76
C GLY A 28 12.60 4.42 -5.37
N TYR A 29 11.27 4.49 -5.20
CA TYR A 29 10.58 4.16 -3.94
C TYR A 29 9.41 3.23 -4.25
N ILE A 30 9.32 2.11 -3.53
CA ILE A 30 8.22 1.16 -3.67
C ILE A 30 7.65 0.84 -2.29
N TYR A 31 6.34 0.94 -2.16
CA TYR A 31 5.59 0.56 -0.97
C TYR A 31 4.65 -0.59 -1.30
N GLU A 32 4.99 -1.78 -0.84
CA GLU A 32 4.13 -2.94 -1.00
C GLU A 32 3.12 -2.99 0.16
N THR A 33 1.85 -2.80 -0.14
CA THR A 33 0.78 -2.65 0.86
C THR A 33 -0.28 -3.73 0.80
N ALA A 34 -0.23 -4.58 -0.21
CA ALA A 34 -1.26 -5.62 -0.43
C ALA A 34 -1.00 -6.91 0.37
N GLY A 35 0.27 -7.22 0.67
CA GLY A 35 0.64 -8.46 1.36
C GLY A 35 0.41 -9.71 0.51
N VAL A 36 0.37 -9.57 -0.82
CA VAL A 36 0.17 -10.68 -1.74
C VAL A 36 1.52 -11.13 -2.30
N THR A 37 1.77 -12.42 -2.31
CA THR A 37 3.05 -12.99 -2.79
C THR A 37 3.49 -12.45 -4.14
N THR A 38 2.54 -12.28 -5.07
CA THR A 38 2.82 -11.76 -6.41
C THR A 38 3.28 -10.31 -6.38
N THR A 39 2.58 -9.42 -5.65
CA THR A 39 2.96 -8.00 -5.55
C THR A 39 4.28 -7.81 -4.83
N MET A 40 4.60 -8.68 -3.86
CA MET A 40 5.92 -8.69 -3.21
C MET A 40 7.05 -9.00 -4.18
N LYS A 41 6.84 -9.94 -5.12
CA LYS A 41 7.82 -10.22 -6.19
C LYS A 41 7.94 -9.07 -7.18
N TYR A 42 6.81 -8.50 -7.58
CA TYR A 42 6.80 -7.32 -8.46
C TYR A 42 7.55 -6.13 -7.86
N ALA A 43 7.52 -5.96 -6.55
CA ALA A 43 8.29 -4.91 -5.90
C ALA A 43 9.81 -5.04 -6.17
N PHE A 44 10.34 -6.26 -6.25
CA PHE A 44 11.74 -6.50 -6.60
C PHE A 44 12.04 -6.24 -8.08
N GLU A 45 11.11 -6.66 -8.95
CA GLU A 45 11.27 -6.50 -10.40
C GLU A 45 11.17 -5.03 -10.83
N LEU A 46 10.24 -4.28 -10.25
CA LEU A 46 9.99 -2.88 -10.55
C LEU A 46 10.96 -1.91 -9.88
N ALA A 47 11.76 -2.36 -8.91
CA ALA A 47 12.74 -1.52 -8.24
C ALA A 47 13.82 -1.04 -9.22
N ALA A 48 14.13 0.26 -9.17
CA ALA A 48 15.28 0.84 -9.81
C ALA A 48 16.59 0.42 -9.11
N ASN A 49 17.73 0.72 -9.71
CA ASN A 49 19.01 0.62 -9.02
C ASN A 49 19.05 1.59 -7.82
N LYS A 50 19.53 1.13 -6.66
CA LYS A 50 19.61 1.90 -5.42
C LYS A 50 18.23 2.34 -4.87
N ALA A 51 17.15 1.70 -5.27
CA ALA A 51 15.81 1.99 -4.79
C ALA A 51 15.64 1.71 -3.29
N SER A 52 14.57 2.24 -2.72
CA SER A 52 14.08 1.88 -1.39
C SER A 52 12.77 1.11 -1.53
N VAL A 53 12.75 -0.14 -1.10
CA VAL A 53 11.56 -1.01 -1.11
C VAL A 53 11.11 -1.22 0.31
N CYS A 54 9.85 -0.90 0.61
CA CYS A 54 9.27 -1.04 1.93
C CYS A 54 8.05 -1.99 1.90
N PHE A 55 8.12 -3.07 2.65
CA PHE A 55 6.99 -3.97 2.85
C PHE A 55 6.14 -3.52 4.04
N ILE A 56 4.87 -3.26 3.76
CA ILE A 56 3.85 -2.87 4.73
C ILE A 56 2.77 -3.97 4.80
N GLY A 57 2.45 -4.55 3.65
CA GLY A 57 1.53 -5.67 3.55
C GLY A 57 2.08 -6.94 4.22
N THR A 58 1.24 -7.65 4.97
CA THR A 58 1.62 -8.90 5.63
C THR A 58 1.25 -10.09 4.75
N PRO A 59 2.21 -10.93 4.36
CA PRO A 59 1.90 -12.12 3.58
C PRO A 59 1.08 -13.11 4.40
N THR A 60 0.03 -13.65 3.78
CA THR A 60 -0.84 -14.67 4.38
C THR A 60 -0.55 -16.08 3.88
N ARG A 61 0.44 -16.22 2.99
CA ARG A 61 0.90 -17.48 2.40
C ARG A 61 2.42 -17.50 2.34
N GLU A 62 2.96 -18.69 2.13
CA GLU A 62 4.40 -18.88 1.91
C GLU A 62 4.92 -17.98 0.78
N LEU A 63 6.04 -17.33 1.03
CA LEU A 63 6.69 -16.42 0.09
C LEU A 63 7.97 -17.09 -0.43
N ASN A 64 7.92 -17.59 -1.65
CA ASN A 64 9.03 -18.28 -2.30
C ASN A 64 9.59 -17.44 -3.44
N PHE A 65 10.87 -17.07 -3.34
CA PHE A 65 11.60 -16.41 -4.41
C PHE A 65 12.50 -17.43 -5.13
N SER A 66 12.49 -17.40 -6.46
CA SER A 66 13.55 -18.02 -7.25
C SER A 66 14.86 -17.28 -7.04
N VAL A 67 15.97 -17.92 -7.39
CA VAL A 67 17.30 -17.27 -7.35
C VAL A 67 17.30 -15.98 -8.18
N LYS A 68 16.70 -16.00 -9.37
CA LYS A 68 16.62 -14.84 -10.27
C LYS A 68 15.82 -13.67 -9.66
N GLU A 69 14.71 -13.97 -9.00
CA GLU A 69 13.91 -12.93 -8.34
C GLU A 69 14.67 -12.34 -7.14
N TRP A 70 15.26 -13.20 -6.32
CA TRP A 70 15.99 -12.79 -5.11
C TRP A 70 17.23 -11.96 -5.41
N GLU A 71 18.02 -12.36 -6.42
CA GLU A 71 19.26 -11.65 -6.76
C GLU A 71 19.08 -10.21 -7.23
N ASN A 72 17.82 -9.76 -7.49
CA ASN A 72 17.52 -8.35 -7.72
C ASN A 72 18.03 -7.46 -6.57
N ILE A 73 18.02 -7.94 -5.32
CA ILE A 73 18.56 -7.19 -4.17
C ILE A 73 20.04 -6.84 -4.44
N ASN A 74 20.83 -7.84 -4.81
CA ASN A 74 22.27 -7.68 -5.04
C ASN A 74 22.55 -6.90 -6.32
N ARG A 75 21.84 -7.23 -7.42
CA ARG A 75 22.11 -6.65 -8.73
C ARG A 75 21.71 -5.19 -8.82
N LYS A 76 20.62 -4.82 -8.16
CA LYS A 76 20.12 -3.44 -8.12
C LYS A 76 20.58 -2.67 -6.90
N GLU A 77 21.22 -3.36 -5.93
CA GLU A 77 21.71 -2.79 -4.68
C GLU A 77 20.63 -1.93 -3.97
N PHE A 78 19.35 -2.34 -4.02
CA PHE A 78 18.28 -1.62 -3.38
C PHE A 78 18.22 -1.92 -1.87
N THR A 79 17.70 -0.98 -1.11
CA THR A 79 17.46 -1.14 0.33
C THR A 79 16.09 -1.77 0.55
N LEU A 80 16.03 -2.88 1.29
CA LEU A 80 14.77 -3.52 1.69
C LEU A 80 14.47 -3.20 3.15
N THR A 81 13.28 -2.69 3.42
CA THR A 81 12.80 -2.35 4.76
C THR A 81 11.40 -2.90 5.00
N GLY A 82 10.98 -2.95 6.24
CA GLY A 82 9.62 -3.26 6.64
C GLY A 82 9.03 -2.15 7.47
N SER A 83 7.70 -2.02 7.43
CA SER A 83 6.95 -1.15 8.32
C SER A 83 5.71 -1.90 8.78
N TRP A 84 5.45 -1.90 10.09
CA TRP A 84 4.32 -2.62 10.67
C TRP A 84 3.43 -1.68 11.47
N MET A 85 3.86 -1.35 12.64
CA MET A 85 3.17 -0.46 13.55
C MET A 85 4.08 0.72 13.84
N SER A 86 3.50 1.85 14.13
CA SER A 86 4.27 3.04 14.51
C SER A 86 5.06 2.80 15.79
N TYR A 87 6.30 2.27 15.66
CA TYR A 87 7.18 2.00 16.79
C TYR A 87 7.88 3.24 17.35
N SER A 88 7.60 4.44 16.80
CA SER A 88 8.16 5.66 17.35
C SER A 88 7.57 5.94 18.75
N ALA A 89 8.43 5.90 19.76
CA ALA A 89 8.06 6.25 21.12
C ALA A 89 8.57 7.66 21.47
N PRO A 90 7.87 8.40 22.34
CA PRO A 90 6.55 8.10 22.92
C PRO A 90 5.40 8.28 21.94
N PHE A 91 4.25 7.66 22.24
CA PHE A 91 3.02 7.93 21.47
C PHE A 91 2.42 9.30 21.85
N PRO A 92 1.90 10.09 20.88
CA PRO A 92 1.93 9.87 19.44
C PRO A 92 3.32 10.13 18.84
N GLY A 93 3.77 9.21 17.95
CA GLY A 93 5.03 9.35 17.26
C GLY A 93 5.02 10.40 16.14
N LYS A 94 6.17 10.58 15.49
CA LYS A 94 6.34 11.57 14.41
C LYS A 94 5.31 11.41 13.29
N GLU A 95 4.99 10.19 12.92
CA GLU A 95 4.04 9.85 11.85
C GLU A 95 2.64 10.40 12.15
N TRP A 96 2.19 10.32 13.38
CA TRP A 96 0.90 10.88 13.80
C TRP A 96 0.91 12.41 13.76
N ILE A 97 1.97 13.00 14.31
CA ILE A 97 2.14 14.46 14.35
C ILE A 97 2.23 15.04 12.94
N LEU A 98 3.02 14.40 12.06
CA LEU A 98 3.18 14.83 10.67
C LEU A 98 1.89 14.66 9.88
N THR A 99 1.18 13.55 10.05
CA THR A 99 -0.11 13.32 9.39
C THR A 99 -1.13 14.39 9.78
N ALA A 100 -1.26 14.68 11.08
CA ALA A 100 -2.14 15.73 11.56
C ALA A 100 -1.73 17.11 11.03
N HIS A 101 -0.43 17.38 10.97
CA HIS A 101 0.10 18.63 10.39
C HIS A 101 -0.25 18.77 8.91
N TYR A 102 -0.05 17.71 8.11
CA TYR A 102 -0.33 17.73 6.67
C TYR A 102 -1.83 17.86 6.36
N PHE A 103 -2.70 17.26 7.16
CA PHE A 103 -4.13 17.54 7.05
C PHE A 103 -4.45 18.99 7.38
N LYS A 104 -3.89 19.55 8.46
CA LYS A 104 -4.11 20.91 8.87
C LYS A 104 -3.62 21.94 7.83
N THR A 105 -2.52 21.66 7.14
CA THR A 105 -1.94 22.52 6.11
C THR A 105 -2.51 22.30 4.71
N GLY A 106 -3.38 21.28 4.53
CA GLY A 106 -3.97 20.93 3.25
C GLY A 106 -3.02 20.20 2.29
N GLN A 107 -1.83 19.83 2.75
CA GLN A 107 -0.90 19.00 1.96
C GLN A 107 -1.38 17.57 1.83
N LEU A 108 -2.08 17.05 2.84
CA LEU A 108 -2.81 15.78 2.79
C LEU A 108 -4.30 16.09 2.78
N LYS A 109 -5.02 15.57 1.79
CA LYS A 109 -6.46 15.75 1.66
C LYS A 109 -7.17 14.44 1.90
N PHE A 110 -8.28 14.52 2.59
CA PHE A 110 -9.21 13.41 2.71
C PHE A 110 -10.31 13.58 1.66
N GLU A 111 -10.51 12.54 0.86
CA GLU A 111 -11.55 12.52 -0.17
C GLU A 111 -12.74 11.69 0.31
N ASP A 112 -13.94 12.26 0.24
CA ASP A 112 -15.17 11.57 0.64
C ASP A 112 -15.43 10.29 -0.17
N SER A 113 -14.86 10.21 -1.38
CA SER A 113 -14.86 9.01 -2.22
C SER A 113 -14.19 7.79 -1.57
N LEU A 114 -13.35 8.00 -0.56
CA LEU A 114 -12.76 6.93 0.24
C LEU A 114 -13.74 6.31 1.23
N ILE A 115 -14.87 6.97 1.50
CA ILE A 115 -15.90 6.45 2.40
C ILE A 115 -16.91 5.66 1.57
N PHE A 116 -16.88 4.34 1.73
CA PHE A 116 -17.88 3.47 1.12
C PHE A 116 -19.23 3.60 1.78
N LYS A 117 -19.27 3.64 3.11
CA LYS A 117 -20.51 3.74 3.89
C LYS A 117 -20.24 4.28 5.29
N LYS A 118 -21.22 4.99 5.87
CA LYS A 118 -21.27 5.31 7.30
C LYS A 118 -22.35 4.45 7.96
N ILE A 119 -22.04 3.85 9.09
CA ILE A 119 -22.92 2.93 9.82
C ILE A 119 -22.89 3.31 11.29
N PRO A 120 -24.05 3.40 11.97
CA PRO A 120 -24.08 3.63 13.41
C PRO A 120 -23.47 2.44 14.16
N LEU A 121 -22.92 2.68 15.34
CA LEU A 121 -22.28 1.65 16.16
C LEU A 121 -23.24 0.49 16.46
N SER A 122 -24.52 0.77 16.63
CA SER A 122 -25.57 -0.24 16.86
C SER A 122 -25.74 -1.27 15.73
N ARG A 123 -25.17 -0.99 14.56
CA ARG A 123 -25.24 -1.85 13.36
C ARG A 123 -23.85 -2.27 12.86
N ILE A 124 -22.86 -2.29 13.74
CA ILE A 124 -21.46 -2.62 13.38
C ILE A 124 -21.33 -4.00 12.71
N ASP A 125 -22.18 -4.94 13.06
CA ASP A 125 -22.20 -6.30 12.48
C ASP A 125 -22.37 -6.26 10.96
N GLU A 126 -23.11 -5.30 10.42
CA GLU A 126 -23.28 -5.13 8.97
C GLU A 126 -21.95 -4.82 8.27
N ALA A 127 -21.06 -4.06 8.92
CA ALA A 127 -19.75 -3.77 8.38
C ALA A 127 -18.93 -5.04 8.25
N PHE A 128 -18.93 -5.89 9.28
CA PHE A 128 -18.22 -7.17 9.23
C PHE A 128 -18.78 -8.10 8.16
N GLU A 129 -20.10 -8.17 8.01
CA GLU A 129 -20.73 -8.98 6.96
C GLU A 129 -20.31 -8.52 5.56
N MET A 130 -20.25 -7.19 5.30
CA MET A 130 -19.80 -6.66 4.01
C MET A 130 -18.34 -7.04 3.70
N TYR A 131 -17.46 -7.07 4.70
CA TYR A 131 -16.05 -7.43 4.51
C TYR A 131 -15.82 -8.94 4.28
N LYS A 132 -16.78 -9.80 4.60
CA LYS A 132 -16.67 -11.24 4.32
C LYS A 132 -16.65 -11.55 2.82
N THR A 133 -17.25 -10.70 2.00
CA THR A 133 -17.25 -10.87 0.54
C THR A 133 -16.18 -9.95 -0.07
N PRO A 134 -15.06 -10.50 -0.58
CA PRO A 134 -14.02 -9.69 -1.20
C PRO A 134 -14.55 -8.80 -2.33
N GLY A 135 -14.07 -7.56 -2.40
CA GLY A 135 -14.45 -6.61 -3.43
C GLY A 135 -15.80 -5.89 -3.21
N THR A 136 -16.57 -6.25 -2.18
CA THR A 136 -17.83 -5.55 -1.83
C THR A 136 -17.56 -4.14 -1.33
N VAL A 137 -16.58 -3.99 -0.44
CA VAL A 137 -16.21 -2.70 0.14
C VAL A 137 -15.10 -2.05 -0.68
N LYS A 138 -15.43 -0.97 -1.39
CA LYS A 138 -14.46 -0.16 -2.14
C LYS A 138 -14.18 1.12 -1.35
N GLY A 139 -13.21 1.08 -0.46
CA GLY A 139 -12.87 2.18 0.44
C GLY A 139 -12.99 1.79 1.90
N LYS A 140 -13.49 2.69 2.74
CA LYS A 140 -13.62 2.50 4.19
C LYS A 140 -15.07 2.57 4.63
N ILE A 141 -15.45 1.73 5.59
CA ILE A 141 -16.68 1.89 6.33
C ILE A 141 -16.35 2.67 7.61
N LEU A 142 -17.03 3.79 7.80
CA LEU A 142 -16.91 4.56 9.04
C LEU A 142 -18.01 4.13 10.01
N ILE A 143 -17.63 3.90 11.24
CA ILE A 143 -18.56 3.62 12.33
C ILE A 143 -18.80 4.93 13.07
N ASP A 144 -20.05 5.37 13.09
CA ASP A 144 -20.48 6.55 13.83
C ASP A 144 -20.83 6.12 15.25
N SER A 145 -20.05 6.60 16.22
CA SER A 145 -20.25 6.27 17.64
C SER A 145 -21.31 7.13 18.32
N GLU A 146 -21.77 8.18 17.65
CA GLU A 146 -22.76 9.15 18.19
C GLU A 146 -24.15 8.99 17.56
N ALA A 147 -24.33 8.07 16.59
CA ALA A 147 -25.58 7.82 15.88
C ALA A 147 -26.26 6.51 16.30
#